data_2a057cc3e8a554666c37c9e7f39902d8
#
_entry.id   2a057cc3e8a554666c37c9e7f39902d8
#
_cell.length_a   1.000
_cell.length_b   1.000
_cell.length_c   1.000
_cell.angle_alpha   90.00
_cell.angle_beta   90.00
_cell.angle_gamma   90.00
#
_symmetry.space_group_name_H-M   'P 1'
#
loop_
_entity.id
_entity.type
_entity.pdbx_description
1 polymer ?
#
loop_
_entity_poly.entity_id
_entity_poly.type
_entity_poly.pdbx_seq_one_letter_code
_entity_poly.pdbx_strand_id
1 'polypeptide(L)'
;SEFSLRSDVLLDEVRAGGRINLIIGRGLTGKAREALDLGETDLFRTPEQPEHSDKGFTLAQKMVGRACGAEGIRPGTYCEPRMTTVGSQDTTGPMTRDELQDLACLGFSADLTMQSFCHTAAYPKPVDIDTQHTLPDFIMTRGGVSLRPGDGIIHSWLNRMLLPDTVGTGGDSHTRFPMGISFPAGSGLVAFAAATGVMPLDMPESVLVRFKGEMQMGVTLRDLVHAIPYYAIQQGLLTVEKKGKKNIFSGRILEIEGLESLTVEQAFELSDASAERSAAGCTIKLGEDTIAEYLRSNIVLLRAMIAEGYGDARTLERRARNMEVWLENPELLKADADAEYAAVIEIDLAEIDQPIVCAPNDPDDARLLSEVQGDQVDEVFIGSCMTNIGHFRAAGELLEAHGAPVSTRMWICP
;
A
#
# COMPACT_ATOMS: atom_id res chain seq x y z
N SER A 1 23.71 20.17 25.24
CA SER A 1 22.92 18.94 25.27
C SER A 1 23.56 17.98 24.31
N GLU A 2 23.96 16.82 24.77
CA GLU A 2 24.42 15.73 23.92
C GLU A 2 23.19 14.97 23.40
N PHE A 3 23.17 14.65 22.13
CA PHE A 3 22.21 13.73 21.52
C PHE A 3 22.94 12.75 20.63
N SER A 4 22.46 11.53 20.54
CA SER A 4 22.97 10.52 19.63
C SER A 4 22.00 10.34 18.46
N LEU A 5 22.55 10.21 17.26
CA LEU A 5 21.77 9.81 16.10
C LEU A 5 21.48 8.31 16.19
N ARG A 6 20.24 7.91 15.91
CA ARG A 6 19.84 6.49 15.94
C ARG A 6 20.36 5.69 14.76
N SER A 7 20.78 6.37 13.70
CA SER A 7 21.32 5.76 12.49
C SER A 7 22.53 6.54 12.02
N ASP A 8 23.60 5.84 11.72
CA ASP A 8 24.82 6.44 11.17
C ASP A 8 24.59 7.06 9.77
N VAL A 9 23.67 6.51 9.03
CA VAL A 9 23.27 7.03 7.70
C VAL A 9 22.63 8.40 7.79
N LEU A 10 21.96 8.73 8.90
CA LEU A 10 21.34 10.03 9.10
C LEU A 10 22.32 11.20 9.05
N LEU A 11 23.57 10.98 9.50
CA LEU A 11 24.62 12.01 9.37
C LEU A 11 24.95 12.28 7.90
N ASP A 12 24.99 11.25 7.08
CA ASP A 12 25.26 11.40 5.64
C ASP A 12 24.09 12.09 4.94
N GLU A 13 22.85 11.83 5.35
CA GLU A 13 21.66 12.55 4.85
C GLU A 13 21.77 14.06 5.17
N VAL A 14 22.12 14.41 6.38
CA VAL A 14 22.32 15.82 6.78
C VAL A 14 23.45 16.47 5.99
N ARG A 15 24.59 15.78 5.83
CA ARG A 15 25.75 16.29 5.06
C ARG A 15 25.42 16.49 3.57
N ALA A 16 24.60 15.63 3.01
CA ALA A 16 24.16 15.72 1.60
C ALA A 16 23.06 16.79 1.38
N GLY A 17 22.48 17.33 2.45
CA GLY A 17 21.35 18.25 2.34
C GLY A 17 19.99 17.56 2.12
N GLY A 18 19.92 16.25 2.43
CA GLY A 18 18.69 15.45 2.37
C GLY A 18 18.91 14.06 1.76
N ARG A 19 17.91 13.20 1.95
CA ARG A 19 17.96 11.80 1.53
C ARG A 19 18.12 11.63 0.03
N ILE A 20 17.38 12.39 -0.77
CA ILE A 20 17.44 12.31 -2.24
C ILE A 20 18.84 12.66 -2.75
N ASN A 21 19.42 13.75 -2.26
CA ASN A 21 20.78 14.15 -2.61
C ASN A 21 21.81 13.08 -2.24
N LEU A 22 21.64 12.43 -1.08
CA LEU A 22 22.51 11.34 -0.64
C LEU A 22 22.43 10.15 -1.58
N ILE A 23 21.22 9.72 -1.98
CA ILE A 23 21.00 8.59 -2.87
C ILE A 23 21.63 8.86 -4.24
N ILE A 24 21.37 10.04 -4.80
CA ILE A 24 21.96 10.46 -6.09
C ILE A 24 23.47 10.48 -5.98
N GLY A 25 24.02 11.09 -4.92
CA GLY A 25 25.44 11.19 -4.69
C GLY A 25 26.13 9.83 -4.57
N ARG A 26 25.53 8.91 -3.81
CA ARG A 26 26.01 7.51 -3.71
C ARG A 26 26.00 6.82 -5.08
N GLY A 27 24.89 6.87 -5.79
CA GLY A 27 24.73 6.22 -7.09
C GLY A 27 25.74 6.75 -8.13
N LEU A 28 25.91 8.08 -8.23
CA LEU A 28 26.87 8.69 -9.14
C LEU A 28 28.31 8.36 -8.74
N THR A 29 28.65 8.40 -7.45
CA THR A 29 30.00 8.06 -6.95
C THR A 29 30.31 6.59 -7.26
N GLY A 30 29.37 5.66 -7.00
CA GLY A 30 29.54 4.24 -7.31
C GLY A 30 29.84 4.02 -8.79
N LYS A 31 28.97 4.54 -9.68
CA LYS A 31 29.14 4.42 -11.13
C LYS A 31 30.44 5.04 -11.65
N ALA A 32 30.83 6.21 -11.12
CA ALA A 32 32.08 6.84 -11.51
C ALA A 32 33.30 6.02 -11.09
N ARG A 33 33.29 5.46 -9.88
CA ARG A 33 34.38 4.61 -9.37
C ARG A 33 34.48 3.30 -10.15
N GLU A 34 33.37 2.66 -10.45
CA GLU A 34 33.31 1.48 -11.30
C GLU A 34 33.90 1.77 -12.68
N ALA A 35 33.47 2.84 -13.33
CA ALA A 35 33.98 3.25 -14.65
C ALA A 35 35.47 3.60 -14.67
N LEU A 36 36.04 3.99 -13.52
CA LEU A 36 37.44 4.35 -13.34
C LEU A 36 38.30 3.23 -12.72
N ASP A 37 37.70 2.05 -12.49
CA ASP A 37 38.33 0.92 -11.81
C ASP A 37 38.93 1.28 -10.42
N LEU A 38 38.19 2.11 -9.69
CA LEU A 38 38.56 2.61 -8.37
C LEU A 38 37.78 1.85 -7.29
N GLY A 39 38.10 0.78 -6.78
CA GLY A 39 37.44 0.01 -5.71
C GLY A 39 36.35 0.72 -4.88
N GLU A 40 35.80 0.12 -3.86
CA GLU A 40 34.78 0.69 -2.98
C GLU A 40 35.28 1.96 -2.26
N THR A 41 34.37 2.73 -1.68
CA THR A 41 34.70 3.97 -0.95
C THR A 41 34.05 3.95 0.43
N ASP A 42 34.73 4.50 1.40
CA ASP A 42 34.28 4.76 2.76
C ASP A 42 33.68 6.17 2.96
N LEU A 43 33.52 6.92 1.84
CA LEU A 43 32.95 8.27 1.88
C LEU A 43 31.53 8.30 2.45
N PHE A 44 30.75 7.25 2.16
CA PHE A 44 29.41 7.05 2.68
C PHE A 44 29.38 5.91 3.68
N ARG A 45 28.64 6.09 4.76
CA ARG A 45 28.44 5.03 5.74
C ARG A 45 27.53 3.95 5.14
N THR A 46 27.97 2.73 5.24
CA THR A 46 27.18 1.57 4.81
C THR A 46 26.42 1.04 6.03
N PRO A 47 25.10 0.82 5.94
CA PRO A 47 24.36 0.14 6.99
C PRO A 47 24.98 -1.24 7.27
N GLU A 48 24.96 -1.67 8.54
CA GLU A 48 25.30 -3.04 8.88
C GLU A 48 24.42 -4.00 8.08
N GLN A 49 25.04 -4.99 7.47
CA GLN A 49 24.30 -6.03 6.78
C GLN A 49 23.73 -7.00 7.80
N PRO A 50 22.50 -7.50 7.62
CA PRO A 50 21.93 -8.51 8.50
C PRO A 50 22.75 -9.79 8.49
N GLU A 51 22.71 -10.54 9.60
CA GLU A 51 23.34 -11.85 9.69
C GLU A 51 22.84 -12.78 8.57
N HIS A 52 23.72 -13.61 8.06
CA HIS A 52 23.36 -14.61 7.06
C HIS A 52 22.37 -15.62 7.67
N SER A 53 21.30 -15.92 6.95
CA SER A 53 20.31 -16.95 7.31
C SER A 53 20.13 -17.94 6.16
N ASP A 54 20.18 -19.23 6.47
CA ASP A 54 19.90 -20.32 5.53
C ASP A 54 18.39 -20.61 5.40
N LYS A 55 17.55 -19.89 6.14
CA LYS A 55 16.09 -20.02 6.06
C LYS A 55 15.55 -19.51 4.73
N GLY A 56 14.40 -20.04 4.35
CA GLY A 56 13.65 -19.59 3.18
C GLY A 56 13.17 -18.14 3.31
N PHE A 57 12.61 -17.60 2.25
CA PHE A 57 12.13 -16.24 2.17
C PHE A 57 10.61 -16.15 2.36
N THR A 58 10.14 -15.12 3.02
CA THR A 58 8.71 -14.79 3.07
C THR A 58 8.20 -14.33 1.69
N LEU A 59 6.88 -14.24 1.52
CA LEU A 59 6.29 -13.77 0.27
C LEU A 59 6.76 -12.33 -0.07
N ALA A 60 6.74 -11.44 0.91
CA ALA A 60 7.18 -10.05 0.72
C ALA A 60 8.68 -9.96 0.39
N GLN A 61 9.53 -10.77 1.04
CA GLN A 61 10.96 -10.83 0.74
C GLN A 61 11.23 -11.28 -0.69
N LYS A 62 10.44 -12.22 -1.22
CA LYS A 62 10.54 -12.67 -2.63
C LYS A 62 10.03 -11.61 -3.60
N MET A 63 8.93 -10.91 -3.29
CA MET A 63 8.43 -9.83 -4.14
C MET A 63 9.47 -8.71 -4.27
N VAL A 64 10.04 -8.26 -3.14
CA VAL A 64 11.09 -7.24 -3.14
C VAL A 64 12.37 -7.77 -3.80
N GLY A 65 12.73 -9.03 -3.55
CA GLY A 65 13.84 -9.72 -4.21
C GLY A 65 13.70 -9.69 -5.73
N ARG A 66 12.57 -10.15 -6.26
CA ARG A 66 12.27 -10.10 -7.70
C ARG A 66 12.41 -8.68 -8.27
N ALA A 67 11.93 -7.67 -7.54
CA ALA A 67 12.05 -6.27 -7.95
C ALA A 67 13.49 -5.74 -7.92
N CYS A 68 14.38 -6.40 -7.18
CA CYS A 68 15.83 -6.11 -7.11
C CYS A 68 16.67 -7.03 -8.01
N GLY A 69 16.05 -7.98 -8.73
CA GLY A 69 16.78 -8.98 -9.52
C GLY A 69 17.45 -10.07 -8.67
N ALA A 70 16.95 -10.33 -7.47
CA ALA A 70 17.40 -11.33 -6.51
C ALA A 70 16.27 -12.32 -6.17
N GLU A 71 16.60 -13.46 -5.56
CA GLU A 71 15.62 -14.45 -5.11
C GLU A 71 14.76 -13.91 -3.95
N GLY A 72 15.38 -13.18 -3.02
CA GLY A 72 14.74 -12.55 -1.89
C GLY A 72 15.66 -11.53 -1.23
N ILE A 73 15.10 -10.62 -0.46
CA ILE A 73 15.84 -9.62 0.33
C ILE A 73 15.56 -9.84 1.82
N ARG A 74 16.62 -9.97 2.62
CA ARG A 74 16.49 -10.15 4.08
C ARG A 74 16.12 -8.84 4.78
N PRO A 75 15.39 -8.90 5.91
CA PRO A 75 15.12 -7.73 6.74
C PRO A 75 16.41 -7.01 7.15
N GLY A 76 16.38 -5.68 7.17
CA GLY A 76 17.53 -4.84 7.47
C GLY A 76 18.48 -4.59 6.30
N THR A 77 18.31 -5.28 5.17
CA THR A 77 19.11 -5.02 3.97
C THR A 77 18.61 -3.77 3.25
N TYR A 78 19.53 -2.84 2.97
CA TYR A 78 19.26 -1.74 2.04
C TYR A 78 19.09 -2.28 0.62
N CYS A 79 18.04 -1.85 -0.07
CA CYS A 79 17.77 -2.25 -1.44
C CYS A 79 17.01 -1.16 -2.22
N GLU A 80 17.04 -1.27 -3.54
CA GLU A 80 16.38 -0.34 -4.46
C GLU A 80 15.45 -1.12 -5.41
N PRO A 81 14.31 -1.63 -4.91
CA PRO A 81 13.38 -2.38 -5.75
C PRO A 81 12.78 -1.51 -6.87
N ARG A 82 12.61 -2.13 -8.03
CA ARG A 82 11.90 -1.53 -9.16
C ARG A 82 10.45 -1.25 -8.79
N MET A 83 10.01 -0.01 -9.02
CA MET A 83 8.63 0.43 -8.80
C MET A 83 7.83 0.28 -10.09
N THR A 84 6.94 -0.71 -10.13
CA THR A 84 6.07 -0.93 -11.30
C THR A 84 4.84 -0.03 -11.30
N THR A 85 4.41 0.44 -10.13
CA THR A 85 3.24 1.31 -10.00
C THR A 85 3.53 2.40 -8.96
N VAL A 86 3.33 3.65 -9.37
CA VAL A 86 3.54 4.83 -8.52
C VAL A 86 2.25 5.65 -8.48
N GLY A 87 1.73 5.91 -7.27
CA GLY A 87 0.54 6.72 -7.04
C GLY A 87 0.88 8.11 -6.53
N SER A 88 0.35 9.14 -7.16
CA SER A 88 0.39 10.51 -6.69
C SER A 88 -1.04 11.04 -6.51
N GLN A 89 -1.29 11.71 -5.41
CA GLN A 89 -2.60 12.29 -5.11
C GLN A 89 -2.52 13.82 -5.08
N ASP A 90 -3.66 14.46 -5.16
CA ASP A 90 -3.77 15.93 -5.27
C ASP A 90 -3.23 16.71 -4.07
N THR A 91 -3.28 16.16 -2.85
CA THR A 91 -2.73 16.84 -1.67
C THR A 91 -1.20 16.82 -1.61
N THR A 92 -0.55 15.86 -2.27
CA THR A 92 0.92 15.74 -2.38
C THR A 92 1.44 16.01 -3.79
N GLY A 93 0.56 16.02 -4.78
CA GLY A 93 0.88 16.16 -6.20
C GLY A 93 1.66 17.44 -6.55
N PRO A 94 1.33 18.61 -6.03
CA PRO A 94 2.13 19.82 -6.24
C PRO A 94 3.56 19.66 -5.76
N MET A 95 3.78 19.12 -4.57
CA MET A 95 5.12 18.83 -4.04
C MET A 95 5.84 17.77 -4.88
N THR A 96 5.15 16.71 -5.29
CA THR A 96 5.71 15.69 -6.20
C THR A 96 6.11 16.32 -7.53
N ARG A 97 5.32 17.23 -8.08
CA ARG A 97 5.66 17.97 -9.30
C ARG A 97 6.92 18.80 -9.12
N ASP A 98 7.03 19.54 -8.04
CA ASP A 98 8.18 20.40 -7.77
C ASP A 98 9.45 19.57 -7.62
N GLU A 99 9.41 18.46 -6.89
CA GLU A 99 10.51 17.48 -6.79
C GLU A 99 10.87 16.86 -8.16
N LEU A 100 9.89 16.55 -9.00
CA LEU A 100 10.14 16.06 -10.36
C LEU A 100 10.80 17.12 -11.26
N GLN A 101 10.51 18.40 -11.05
CA GLN A 101 11.20 19.49 -11.73
C GLN A 101 12.64 19.62 -11.27
N ASP A 102 12.89 19.52 -9.97
CA ASP A 102 14.23 19.56 -9.38
C ASP A 102 15.10 18.36 -9.85
N LEU A 103 14.47 17.19 -10.05
CA LEU A 103 15.10 16.01 -10.65
C LEU A 103 15.27 16.10 -12.18
N ALA A 104 14.87 17.19 -12.81
CA ALA A 104 14.84 17.37 -14.26
C ALA A 104 14.15 16.21 -15.02
N CYS A 105 13.09 15.67 -14.44
CA CYS A 105 12.35 14.54 -14.98
C CYS A 105 11.61 14.94 -16.27
N LEU A 106 12.05 14.44 -17.41
CA LEU A 106 11.41 14.65 -18.72
C LEU A 106 10.42 13.54 -19.10
N GLY A 107 10.51 12.40 -18.43
CA GLY A 107 9.65 11.23 -18.62
C GLY A 107 9.76 10.26 -17.45
N PHE A 108 8.69 9.55 -17.14
CA PHE A 108 8.69 8.57 -16.07
C PHE A 108 9.42 7.29 -16.46
N SER A 109 10.28 6.81 -15.56
CA SER A 109 10.95 5.50 -15.67
C SER A 109 10.15 4.39 -14.98
N ALA A 110 9.29 4.72 -14.02
CA ALA A 110 8.33 3.76 -13.49
C ALA A 110 7.37 3.27 -14.58
N ASP A 111 6.99 2.00 -14.55
CA ASP A 111 6.14 1.42 -15.61
C ASP A 111 4.77 2.11 -15.71
N LEU A 112 4.23 2.56 -14.58
CA LEU A 112 3.00 3.33 -14.51
C LEU A 112 3.07 4.33 -13.36
N THR A 113 2.87 5.61 -13.67
CA THR A 113 2.66 6.69 -12.68
C THR A 113 1.27 7.26 -12.87
N MET A 114 0.47 7.29 -11.80
CA MET A 114 -0.90 7.81 -11.81
C MET A 114 -1.04 8.98 -10.87
N GLN A 115 -1.72 10.03 -11.33
CA GLN A 115 -2.19 11.17 -10.54
C GLN A 115 -3.70 11.09 -10.32
N SER A 116 -4.16 11.41 -9.12
CA SER A 116 -5.58 11.49 -8.79
C SER A 116 -5.93 12.83 -8.14
N PHE A 117 -7.25 13.10 -8.04
CA PHE A 117 -7.82 14.32 -7.46
C PHE A 117 -8.95 14.01 -6.47
N CYS A 118 -8.81 12.93 -5.71
CA CYS A 118 -9.87 12.45 -4.83
C CYS A 118 -10.05 13.26 -3.54
N HIS A 119 -9.02 13.96 -3.04
CA HIS A 119 -9.10 14.70 -1.77
C HIS A 119 -9.65 16.12 -1.95
N THR A 120 -9.52 16.70 -3.12
CA THR A 120 -9.92 18.10 -3.39
C THR A 120 -11.14 18.23 -4.29
N ALA A 121 -11.75 17.11 -4.71
CA ALA A 121 -12.84 17.12 -5.69
C ALA A 121 -14.13 17.77 -5.17
N ALA A 122 -14.50 17.48 -3.91
CA ALA A 122 -15.80 17.91 -3.37
C ALA A 122 -15.84 19.39 -2.94
N TYR A 123 -14.76 19.88 -2.33
CA TYR A 123 -14.67 21.24 -1.78
C TYR A 123 -13.33 21.90 -2.11
N PRO A 124 -13.02 22.13 -3.41
CA PRO A 124 -11.74 22.66 -3.81
C PRO A 124 -11.56 24.13 -3.36
N LYS A 125 -10.37 24.43 -2.86
CA LYS A 125 -9.92 25.81 -2.66
C LYS A 125 -9.40 26.35 -4.01
N PRO A 126 -9.21 27.69 -4.15
CA PRO A 126 -8.65 28.24 -5.39
C PRO A 126 -7.33 27.60 -5.84
N VAL A 127 -6.43 27.29 -4.90
CA VAL A 127 -5.16 26.60 -5.19
C VAL A 127 -5.38 25.16 -5.68
N ASP A 128 -6.42 24.50 -5.21
CA ASP A 128 -6.75 23.14 -5.65
C ASP A 128 -7.28 23.15 -7.09
N ILE A 129 -8.06 24.18 -7.45
CA ILE A 129 -8.54 24.38 -8.82
C ILE A 129 -7.36 24.58 -9.79
N ASP A 130 -6.38 25.42 -9.43
CA ASP A 130 -5.17 25.60 -10.22
C ASP A 130 -4.39 24.28 -10.37
N THR A 131 -4.30 23.49 -9.30
CA THR A 131 -3.68 22.17 -9.31
C THR A 131 -4.43 21.23 -10.24
N GLN A 132 -5.76 21.17 -10.15
CA GLN A 132 -6.61 20.32 -11.00
C GLN A 132 -6.50 20.65 -12.48
N HIS A 133 -6.21 21.91 -12.82
CA HIS A 133 -6.01 22.34 -14.21
C HIS A 133 -4.59 22.15 -14.74
N THR A 134 -3.56 22.21 -13.89
CA THR A 134 -2.16 22.24 -14.35
C THR A 134 -1.44 20.91 -14.17
N LEU A 135 -1.78 20.14 -13.13
CA LEU A 135 -1.08 18.90 -12.82
C LEU A 135 -1.37 17.74 -13.81
N PRO A 136 -2.58 17.60 -14.39
CA PRO A 136 -2.84 16.58 -15.39
C PRO A 136 -1.89 16.63 -16.58
N ASP A 137 -1.74 17.80 -17.20
CA ASP A 137 -0.86 17.97 -18.35
C ASP A 137 0.60 17.71 -17.99
N PHE A 138 1.03 18.12 -16.80
CA PHE A 138 2.37 17.86 -16.31
C PHE A 138 2.65 16.34 -16.22
N ILE A 139 1.70 15.57 -15.72
CA ILE A 139 1.83 14.11 -15.57
C ILE A 139 1.73 13.41 -16.93
N MET A 140 0.72 13.74 -17.74
CA MET A 140 0.46 13.07 -19.02
C MET A 140 1.59 13.32 -20.04
N THR A 141 2.16 14.51 -20.08
CA THR A 141 3.28 14.84 -20.97
C THR A 141 4.57 14.07 -20.64
N ARG A 142 4.64 13.48 -19.44
CA ARG A 142 5.75 12.61 -18.97
C ARG A 142 5.46 11.11 -19.09
N GLY A 143 4.37 10.75 -19.75
CA GLY A 143 3.97 9.36 -19.95
C GLY A 143 3.14 8.77 -18.80
N GLY A 144 2.61 9.62 -17.91
CA GLY A 144 1.75 9.18 -16.82
C GLY A 144 0.26 9.16 -17.17
N VAL A 145 -0.53 8.71 -16.24
CA VAL A 145 -2.00 8.64 -16.26
C VAL A 145 -2.54 9.65 -15.27
N SER A 146 -3.53 10.44 -15.66
CA SER A 146 -4.19 11.38 -14.76
C SER A 146 -5.69 11.11 -14.72
N LEU A 147 -6.21 10.88 -13.51
CA LEU A 147 -7.64 10.89 -13.25
C LEU A 147 -8.16 12.34 -13.28
N ARG A 148 -9.47 12.47 -13.34
CA ARG A 148 -10.18 13.76 -13.30
C ARG A 148 -10.78 13.98 -11.91
N PRO A 149 -10.97 15.22 -11.47
CA PRO A 149 -11.75 15.50 -10.27
C PRO A 149 -13.13 14.86 -10.35
N GLY A 150 -13.48 14.04 -9.33
CA GLY A 150 -14.75 13.33 -9.30
C GLY A 150 -14.73 11.89 -9.85
N ASP A 151 -13.61 11.42 -10.42
CA ASP A 151 -13.50 10.01 -10.86
C ASP A 151 -13.47 9.01 -9.69
N GLY A 152 -13.26 9.50 -8.48
CA GLY A 152 -13.24 8.68 -7.27
C GLY A 152 -11.85 8.54 -6.66
N ILE A 153 -11.73 7.56 -5.78
CA ILE A 153 -10.60 7.39 -4.88
C ILE A 153 -9.43 6.72 -5.61
N ILE A 154 -8.22 7.27 -5.45
CA ILE A 154 -7.00 6.76 -6.09
C ILE A 154 -6.80 5.26 -5.86
N HIS A 155 -7.07 4.76 -4.65
CA HIS A 155 -6.79 3.37 -4.29
C HIS A 155 -7.59 2.39 -5.13
N SER A 156 -8.87 2.70 -5.40
CA SER A 156 -9.72 1.89 -6.26
C SER A 156 -9.20 1.81 -7.70
N TRP A 157 -8.66 2.91 -8.22
CA TRP A 157 -8.09 2.96 -9.56
C TRP A 157 -6.70 2.31 -9.63
N LEU A 158 -5.80 2.59 -8.67
CA LEU A 158 -4.46 2.00 -8.66
C LEU A 158 -4.53 0.47 -8.58
N ASN A 159 -5.42 -0.07 -7.74
CA ASN A 159 -5.57 -1.51 -7.61
C ASN A 159 -5.99 -2.17 -8.94
N ARG A 160 -6.76 -1.46 -9.78
CA ARG A 160 -7.11 -1.91 -11.14
C ARG A 160 -5.91 -1.94 -12.11
N MET A 161 -4.81 -1.31 -11.76
CA MET A 161 -3.63 -1.19 -12.62
C MET A 161 -2.44 -2.02 -12.14
N LEU A 162 -2.60 -2.82 -11.09
CA LEU A 162 -1.53 -3.64 -10.56
C LEU A 162 -1.20 -4.83 -11.45
N LEU A 163 0.04 -5.25 -11.40
CA LEU A 163 0.50 -6.56 -11.85
C LEU A 163 0.79 -7.43 -10.62
N PRO A 164 0.50 -8.73 -10.67
CA PRO A 164 0.75 -9.63 -9.55
C PRO A 164 2.22 -9.67 -9.15
N ASP A 165 2.46 -9.83 -7.85
CA ASP A 165 3.80 -9.97 -7.26
C ASP A 165 4.77 -8.83 -7.59
N THR A 166 4.27 -7.62 -7.79
CA THR A 166 5.09 -6.44 -8.10
C THR A 166 5.14 -5.47 -6.93
N VAL A 167 6.15 -4.62 -6.95
CA VAL A 167 6.39 -3.60 -5.92
C VAL A 167 5.99 -2.22 -6.44
N GLY A 168 5.41 -1.40 -5.56
CA GLY A 168 5.09 -0.03 -5.88
C GLY A 168 5.12 0.89 -4.67
N THR A 169 4.74 2.14 -4.90
CA THR A 169 4.69 3.20 -3.89
C THR A 169 3.59 4.21 -4.19
N GLY A 170 3.33 5.09 -3.26
CA GLY A 170 2.46 6.24 -3.45
C GLY A 170 2.49 7.21 -2.28
N GLY A 171 1.95 8.40 -2.51
CA GLY A 171 1.98 9.50 -1.55
C GLY A 171 0.88 9.46 -0.48
N ASP A 172 0.17 8.35 -0.37
CA ASP A 172 -0.89 8.13 0.61
C ASP A 172 -0.61 6.89 1.44
N SER A 173 -0.84 6.93 2.76
CA SER A 173 -0.63 5.79 3.66
C SER A 173 -1.46 4.57 3.30
N HIS A 174 -2.62 4.78 2.65
CA HIS A 174 -3.51 3.74 2.15
C HIS A 174 -3.17 3.27 0.73
N THR A 175 -2.02 3.65 0.18
CA THR A 175 -1.50 3.01 -1.02
C THR A 175 -1.07 1.59 -0.67
N ARG A 176 -2.01 0.63 -0.78
CA ARG A 176 -1.83 -0.78 -0.41
C ARG A 176 -2.20 -1.68 -1.59
N PHE A 177 -1.32 -2.62 -1.91
CA PHE A 177 -1.44 -3.47 -3.08
C PHE A 177 -1.67 -4.93 -2.68
N PRO A 178 -2.93 -5.41 -2.65
CA PRO A 178 -3.26 -6.74 -2.12
C PRO A 178 -2.62 -7.89 -2.91
N MET A 179 -2.48 -7.77 -4.24
CA MET A 179 -1.88 -8.79 -5.09
C MET A 179 -0.42 -8.53 -5.45
N GLY A 180 0.20 -7.58 -4.81
CA GLY A 180 1.60 -7.18 -4.86
C GLY A 180 1.99 -6.66 -3.49
N ILE A 181 2.94 -5.73 -3.45
CA ILE A 181 3.31 -5.01 -2.24
C ILE A 181 3.60 -3.55 -2.54
N SER A 182 3.27 -2.65 -1.64
CA SER A 182 3.60 -1.24 -1.74
C SER A 182 4.15 -0.69 -0.43
N PHE A 183 5.03 0.29 -0.58
CA PHE A 183 5.62 1.02 0.53
C PHE A 183 5.27 2.50 0.36
N PRO A 184 4.24 3.01 1.06
CA PRO A 184 3.87 4.42 1.01
C PRO A 184 5.05 5.31 1.41
N ALA A 185 5.18 6.46 0.73
CA ALA A 185 6.31 7.34 0.93
C ALA A 185 5.92 8.82 0.80
N GLY A 186 6.76 9.71 1.30
CA GLY A 186 6.60 11.14 1.08
C GLY A 186 6.83 11.55 -0.38
N SER A 187 6.40 12.77 -0.74
CA SER A 187 6.44 13.30 -2.12
C SER A 187 7.81 13.18 -2.80
N GLY A 188 8.90 13.40 -2.08
CA GLY A 188 10.26 13.30 -2.62
C GLY A 188 10.62 11.88 -3.07
N LEU A 189 10.32 10.86 -2.28
CA LEU A 189 10.55 9.46 -2.66
C LEU A 189 9.57 8.98 -3.76
N VAL A 190 8.33 9.48 -3.75
CA VAL A 190 7.35 9.22 -4.81
C VAL A 190 7.84 9.82 -6.13
N ALA A 191 8.33 11.06 -6.12
CA ALA A 191 8.93 11.70 -7.29
C ALA A 191 10.17 10.95 -7.79
N PHE A 192 11.05 10.56 -6.86
CA PHE A 192 12.23 9.77 -7.17
C PHE A 192 11.86 8.43 -7.83
N ALA A 193 10.88 7.72 -7.26
CA ALA A 193 10.37 6.48 -7.82
C ALA A 193 9.77 6.64 -9.22
N ALA A 194 8.99 7.70 -9.44
CA ALA A 194 8.43 8.01 -10.76
C ALA A 194 9.52 8.32 -11.79
N ALA A 195 10.51 9.15 -11.42
CA ALA A 195 11.59 9.59 -12.30
C ALA A 195 12.59 8.48 -12.62
N THR A 196 12.99 7.67 -11.64
CA THR A 196 14.07 6.68 -11.76
C THR A 196 13.59 5.24 -11.95
N GLY A 197 12.34 4.96 -11.61
CA GLY A 197 11.78 3.62 -11.65
C GLY A 197 12.15 2.73 -10.46
N VAL A 198 12.88 3.24 -9.46
CA VAL A 198 13.27 2.52 -8.25
C VAL A 198 13.02 3.36 -7.01
N MET A 199 12.86 2.73 -5.85
CA MET A 199 12.75 3.45 -4.58
C MET A 199 13.65 2.78 -3.53
N PRO A 200 14.57 3.52 -2.90
CA PRO A 200 15.42 2.99 -1.85
C PRO A 200 14.60 2.70 -0.59
N LEU A 201 14.84 1.57 0.02
CA LEU A 201 14.29 1.18 1.31
C LEU A 201 15.22 0.24 2.06
N ASP A 202 15.10 0.22 3.38
CA ASP A 202 15.62 -0.84 4.22
C ASP A 202 14.52 -1.90 4.35
N MET A 203 14.79 -3.15 3.95
CA MET A 203 13.78 -4.22 3.95
C MET A 203 13.20 -4.43 5.34
N PRO A 204 11.88 -4.25 5.56
CA PRO A 204 11.28 -4.49 6.87
C PRO A 204 11.14 -5.98 7.18
N GLU A 205 11.03 -6.31 8.47
CA GLU A 205 10.55 -7.63 8.92
C GLU A 205 9.07 -7.83 8.52
N SER A 206 8.64 -9.08 8.47
CA SER A 206 7.24 -9.43 8.23
C SER A 206 6.56 -10.02 9.46
N VAL A 207 5.28 -9.69 9.64
CA VAL A 207 4.34 -10.36 10.55
C VAL A 207 3.36 -11.15 9.70
N LEU A 208 3.20 -12.43 9.97
CA LEU A 208 2.23 -13.28 9.29
C LEU A 208 0.91 -13.34 10.06
N VAL A 209 -0.19 -13.05 9.39
CA VAL A 209 -1.55 -13.38 9.85
C VAL A 209 -2.07 -14.52 9.00
N ARG A 210 -2.36 -15.62 9.64
CA ARG A 210 -2.87 -16.85 9.01
C ARG A 210 -4.30 -17.12 9.43
N PHE A 211 -5.24 -17.00 8.50
CA PHE A 211 -6.61 -17.41 8.69
C PHE A 211 -6.76 -18.91 8.41
N LYS A 212 -7.61 -19.58 9.20
CA LYS A 212 -7.92 -21.01 9.07
C LYS A 212 -9.43 -21.21 9.14
N GLY A 213 -9.93 -22.27 8.53
CA GLY A 213 -11.35 -22.61 8.56
C GLY A 213 -12.19 -21.77 7.60
N GLU A 214 -13.49 -21.71 7.85
CA GLU A 214 -14.47 -21.01 7.01
C GLU A 214 -15.22 -19.95 7.80
N MET A 215 -15.56 -18.84 7.15
CA MET A 215 -16.34 -17.74 7.74
C MET A 215 -17.71 -18.24 8.21
N GLN A 216 -18.09 -17.86 9.42
CA GLN A 216 -19.40 -18.20 9.98
C GLN A 216 -20.50 -17.29 9.40
N MET A 217 -21.73 -17.78 9.44
CA MET A 217 -22.87 -16.99 9.02
C MET A 217 -23.03 -15.72 9.88
N GLY A 218 -23.15 -14.54 9.25
CA GLY A 218 -23.26 -13.26 9.93
C GLY A 218 -21.92 -12.56 10.19
N VAL A 219 -20.80 -13.24 9.96
CA VAL A 219 -19.47 -12.64 9.96
C VAL A 219 -19.19 -12.04 8.59
N THR A 220 -18.63 -10.85 8.56
CA THR A 220 -18.30 -10.11 7.36
C THR A 220 -16.80 -9.94 7.20
N LEU A 221 -16.37 -9.49 6.02
CA LEU A 221 -14.96 -9.17 5.79
C LEU A 221 -14.43 -8.11 6.77
N ARG A 222 -15.29 -7.18 7.18
CA ARG A 222 -14.93 -6.14 8.18
C ARG A 222 -14.56 -6.76 9.52
N ASP A 223 -15.21 -7.85 9.92
CA ASP A 223 -14.88 -8.56 11.15
C ASP A 223 -13.49 -9.21 11.05
N LEU A 224 -13.09 -9.70 9.87
CA LEU A 224 -11.74 -10.20 9.65
C LEU A 224 -10.68 -9.10 9.77
N VAL A 225 -10.98 -7.90 9.23
CA VAL A 225 -10.12 -6.72 9.40
C VAL A 225 -9.89 -6.41 10.89
N HIS A 226 -10.94 -6.47 11.69
CA HIS A 226 -10.89 -6.17 13.13
C HIS A 226 -10.36 -7.35 13.96
N ALA A 227 -10.48 -8.58 13.47
CA ALA A 227 -9.91 -9.76 14.13
C ALA A 227 -8.38 -9.67 14.24
N ILE A 228 -7.70 -9.06 13.26
CA ILE A 228 -6.24 -8.93 13.28
C ILE A 228 -5.75 -8.20 14.55
N PRO A 229 -6.19 -6.97 14.89
CA PRO A 229 -5.80 -6.33 16.14
C PRO A 229 -6.37 -7.05 17.37
N TYR A 230 -7.58 -7.60 17.30
CA TYR A 230 -8.21 -8.31 18.42
C TYR A 230 -7.35 -9.48 18.89
N TYR A 231 -6.94 -10.37 17.98
CA TYR A 231 -6.08 -11.50 18.30
C TYR A 231 -4.65 -11.08 18.68
N ALA A 232 -4.13 -10.01 18.09
CA ALA A 232 -2.84 -9.44 18.48
C ALA A 232 -2.84 -8.91 19.92
N ILE A 233 -3.95 -8.31 20.38
CA ILE A 233 -4.13 -7.88 21.77
C ILE A 233 -4.14 -9.11 22.70
N GLN A 234 -4.91 -10.12 22.40
CA GLN A 234 -4.99 -11.35 23.20
C GLN A 234 -3.62 -12.04 23.35
N GLN A 235 -2.79 -11.96 22.35
CA GLN A 235 -1.43 -12.52 22.35
C GLN A 235 -0.37 -11.58 22.98
N GLY A 236 -0.79 -10.39 23.47
CA GLY A 236 0.12 -9.39 24.05
C GLY A 236 1.10 -8.77 23.06
N LEU A 237 0.81 -8.85 21.76
CA LEU A 237 1.57 -8.28 20.65
C LEU A 237 1.16 -6.85 20.33
N LEU A 238 -0.04 -6.46 20.72
CA LEU A 238 -0.61 -5.12 20.59
C LEU A 238 -1.20 -4.68 21.92
N THR A 239 -1.03 -3.41 22.29
CA THR A 239 -1.67 -2.83 23.48
C THR A 239 -2.48 -1.60 23.09
N VAL A 240 -3.65 -1.42 23.71
CA VAL A 240 -4.50 -0.23 23.53
C VAL A 240 -3.92 0.98 24.27
N GLU A 241 -3.29 0.76 25.42
CA GLU A 241 -2.71 1.81 26.24
C GLU A 241 -1.64 2.61 25.47
N LYS A 242 -1.75 3.94 25.51
CA LYS A 242 -0.82 4.84 24.80
C LYS A 242 0.58 4.86 25.45
N LYS A 243 0.66 4.68 26.76
CA LYS A 243 1.94 4.70 27.49
C LYS A 243 2.59 3.33 27.42
N GLY A 244 3.76 3.26 26.80
CA GLY A 244 4.47 1.99 26.59
C GLY A 244 3.80 1.10 25.53
N LYS A 245 3.11 1.70 24.58
CA LYS A 245 2.36 0.99 23.51
C LYS A 245 3.27 -0.02 22.82
N LYS A 246 2.84 -1.28 22.81
CA LYS A 246 3.36 -2.31 21.92
C LYS A 246 2.53 -2.32 20.64
N ASN A 247 3.16 -2.42 19.51
CA ASN A 247 2.52 -2.63 18.22
C ASN A 247 3.44 -3.45 17.34
N ILE A 248 3.15 -4.76 17.25
CA ILE A 248 3.96 -5.69 16.43
C ILE A 248 3.97 -5.32 14.96
N PHE A 249 2.93 -4.65 14.46
CA PHE A 249 2.79 -4.29 13.05
C PHE A 249 3.60 -3.05 12.68
N SER A 250 3.91 -2.18 13.66
CA SER A 250 4.54 -0.89 13.40
C SER A 250 5.89 -1.04 12.71
N GLY A 251 6.01 -0.46 11.51
CA GLY A 251 7.21 -0.52 10.68
C GLY A 251 7.50 -1.88 10.06
N ARG A 252 6.60 -2.88 10.18
CA ARG A 252 6.73 -4.21 9.60
C ARG A 252 5.75 -4.40 8.44
N ILE A 253 6.03 -5.38 7.62
CA ILE A 253 5.12 -5.82 6.55
C ILE A 253 4.08 -6.76 7.15
N LEU A 254 2.82 -6.55 6.83
CA LEU A 254 1.74 -7.47 7.15
C LEU A 254 1.54 -8.43 5.97
N GLU A 255 1.83 -9.71 6.16
CA GLU A 255 1.53 -10.77 5.21
C GLU A 255 0.29 -11.54 5.67
N ILE A 256 -0.69 -11.72 4.78
CA ILE A 256 -1.96 -12.39 5.10
C ILE A 256 -2.13 -13.62 4.19
N GLU A 257 -2.49 -14.76 4.77
CA GLU A 257 -2.78 -15.99 4.04
C GLU A 257 -4.00 -16.75 4.62
N GLY A 258 -4.49 -17.74 3.89
CA GLY A 258 -5.65 -18.55 4.27
C GLY A 258 -6.99 -18.01 3.77
N LEU A 259 -6.95 -17.04 2.86
CA LEU A 259 -8.13 -16.37 2.29
C LEU A 259 -8.05 -16.31 0.75
N GLU A 260 -7.51 -17.36 0.13
CA GLU A 260 -7.23 -17.40 -1.31
C GLU A 260 -8.47 -17.25 -2.21
N SER A 261 -9.67 -17.47 -1.65
CA SER A 261 -10.95 -17.34 -2.36
C SER A 261 -11.51 -15.92 -2.39
N LEU A 262 -10.92 -14.96 -1.66
CA LEU A 262 -11.36 -13.57 -1.70
C LEU A 262 -11.18 -12.98 -3.10
N THR A 263 -12.11 -12.12 -3.50
CA THR A 263 -11.86 -11.26 -4.66
C THR A 263 -10.76 -10.24 -4.36
N VAL A 264 -10.13 -9.69 -5.39
CA VAL A 264 -9.07 -8.68 -5.18
C VAL A 264 -9.63 -7.44 -4.48
N GLU A 265 -10.88 -7.06 -4.76
CA GLU A 265 -11.57 -5.96 -4.09
C GLU A 265 -11.79 -6.23 -2.60
N GLN A 266 -12.13 -7.45 -2.23
CA GLN A 266 -12.25 -7.87 -0.84
C GLN A 266 -10.89 -7.89 -0.14
N ALA A 267 -9.87 -8.43 -0.80
CA ALA A 267 -8.52 -8.43 -0.29
C ALA A 267 -7.99 -7.00 -0.09
N PHE A 268 -8.42 -6.06 -0.93
CA PHE A 268 -8.05 -4.66 -0.78
C PHE A 268 -8.50 -4.10 0.59
N GLU A 269 -9.66 -4.43 1.11
CA GLU A 269 -10.09 -4.00 2.44
C GLU A 269 -9.10 -4.42 3.54
N LEU A 270 -8.64 -5.67 3.50
CA LEU A 270 -7.64 -6.18 4.46
C LEU A 270 -6.29 -5.47 4.31
N SER A 271 -5.83 -5.29 3.07
CA SER A 271 -4.53 -4.66 2.84
C SER A 271 -4.55 -3.18 3.20
N ASP A 272 -5.61 -2.47 2.87
CA ASP A 272 -5.77 -1.04 3.13
C ASP A 272 -5.79 -0.76 4.64
N ALA A 273 -6.56 -1.52 5.40
CA ALA A 273 -6.64 -1.40 6.85
C ALA A 273 -5.29 -1.59 7.58
N SER A 274 -4.28 -2.17 6.92
CA SER A 274 -2.91 -2.27 7.46
C SER A 274 -2.27 -0.89 7.72
N ALA A 275 -2.75 0.17 7.03
CA ALA A 275 -2.31 1.53 7.27
C ALA A 275 -2.62 1.99 8.70
N GLU A 276 -3.80 1.63 9.22
CA GLU A 276 -4.24 1.96 10.58
C GLU A 276 -3.42 1.22 11.66
N ARG A 277 -2.69 0.18 11.28
CA ARG A 277 -1.76 -0.56 12.16
C ARG A 277 -0.34 -0.03 12.11
N SER A 278 -0.09 1.07 11.37
CA SER A 278 1.26 1.60 11.11
C SER A 278 2.19 0.58 10.42
N ALA A 279 1.65 -0.36 9.66
CA ALA A 279 2.44 -1.31 8.90
C ALA A 279 3.20 -0.61 7.77
N ALA A 280 4.43 -1.02 7.51
CA ALA A 280 5.26 -0.49 6.42
C ALA A 280 4.69 -0.86 5.04
N GLY A 281 4.11 -2.03 4.92
CA GLY A 281 3.49 -2.56 3.71
C GLY A 281 2.51 -3.68 4.05
N CYS A 282 1.77 -4.15 3.05
CA CYS A 282 0.91 -5.33 3.20
C CYS A 282 0.85 -6.09 1.88
N THR A 283 0.79 -7.40 1.96
CA THR A 283 0.48 -8.28 0.83
C THR A 283 -0.43 -9.42 1.28
N ILE A 284 -1.24 -9.93 0.36
CA ILE A 284 -2.20 -11.01 0.64
C ILE A 284 -1.98 -12.14 -0.35
N LYS A 285 -1.89 -13.36 0.16
CA LYS A 285 -1.84 -14.55 -0.68
C LYS A 285 -3.22 -14.84 -1.24
N LEU A 286 -3.39 -14.59 -2.53
CA LEU A 286 -4.62 -14.83 -3.29
C LEU A 286 -4.47 -16.03 -4.23
N GLY A 287 -5.60 -16.54 -4.71
CA GLY A 287 -5.65 -17.59 -5.73
C GLY A 287 -5.38 -17.04 -7.14
N GLU A 288 -4.79 -17.87 -7.99
CA GLU A 288 -4.49 -17.51 -9.39
C GLU A 288 -5.77 -17.20 -10.19
N ASP A 289 -6.84 -17.98 -9.99
CA ASP A 289 -8.12 -17.79 -10.66
C ASP A 289 -8.76 -16.42 -10.34
N THR A 290 -8.74 -16.03 -9.07
CA THR A 290 -9.24 -14.74 -8.59
C THR A 290 -8.49 -13.58 -9.24
N ILE A 291 -7.17 -13.66 -9.29
CA ILE A 291 -6.33 -12.65 -9.92
C ILE A 291 -6.56 -12.63 -11.43
N ALA A 292 -6.66 -13.79 -12.07
CA ALA A 292 -6.89 -13.88 -13.50
C ALA A 292 -8.23 -13.26 -13.92
N GLU A 293 -9.30 -13.49 -13.17
CA GLU A 293 -10.59 -12.85 -13.41
C GLU A 293 -10.49 -11.33 -13.31
N TYR A 294 -9.84 -10.84 -12.25
CA TYR A 294 -9.64 -9.42 -12.02
C TYR A 294 -8.84 -8.75 -13.15
N LEU A 295 -7.74 -9.37 -13.59
CA LEU A 295 -6.91 -8.84 -14.68
C LEU A 295 -7.67 -8.77 -16.00
N ARG A 296 -8.51 -9.77 -16.34
CA ARG A 296 -9.37 -9.71 -17.54
C ARG A 296 -10.30 -8.50 -17.52
N SER A 297 -10.92 -8.21 -16.39
CA SER A 297 -11.74 -7.01 -16.19
C SER A 297 -10.92 -5.74 -16.34
N ASN A 298 -9.72 -5.71 -15.76
CA ASN A 298 -8.83 -4.54 -15.77
C ASN A 298 -8.31 -4.20 -17.18
N ILE A 299 -8.00 -5.20 -18.00
CA ILE A 299 -7.60 -5.00 -19.40
C ILE A 299 -8.67 -4.22 -20.17
N VAL A 300 -9.94 -4.58 -19.98
CA VAL A 300 -11.07 -3.87 -20.60
C VAL A 300 -11.13 -2.43 -20.11
N LEU A 301 -10.99 -2.21 -18.81
CA LEU A 301 -10.98 -0.87 -18.21
C LEU A 301 -9.84 -0.02 -18.76
N LEU A 302 -8.61 -0.52 -18.81
CA LEU A 302 -7.44 0.21 -19.30
C LEU A 302 -7.63 0.65 -20.77
N ARG A 303 -8.20 -0.19 -21.60
CA ARG A 303 -8.51 0.15 -23.01
C ARG A 303 -9.63 1.16 -23.14
N ALA A 304 -10.64 1.11 -22.26
CA ALA A 304 -11.67 2.14 -22.18
C ALA A 304 -11.07 3.50 -21.75
N MET A 305 -10.15 3.50 -20.78
CA MET A 305 -9.44 4.71 -20.36
C MET A 305 -8.61 5.35 -21.48
N ILE A 306 -8.00 4.54 -22.38
CA ILE A 306 -7.33 5.04 -23.57
C ILE A 306 -8.32 5.79 -24.49
N ALA A 307 -9.48 5.20 -24.72
CA ALA A 307 -10.52 5.80 -25.56
C ALA A 307 -11.07 7.10 -24.97
N GLU A 308 -11.13 7.21 -23.65
CA GLU A 308 -11.59 8.38 -22.89
C GLU A 308 -10.51 9.45 -22.68
N GLY A 309 -9.27 9.20 -23.06
CA GLY A 309 -8.17 10.17 -23.00
C GLY A 309 -7.59 10.40 -21.59
N TYR A 310 -7.52 9.37 -20.77
CA TYR A 310 -7.01 9.46 -19.39
C TYR A 310 -5.48 9.57 -19.25
N GLY A 311 -4.72 9.62 -20.32
CA GLY A 311 -3.30 9.78 -20.24
C GLY A 311 -2.53 9.19 -21.41
N ASP A 312 -1.28 8.79 -21.18
CA ASP A 312 -0.45 8.21 -22.21
C ASP A 312 -0.98 6.84 -22.64
N ALA A 313 -1.53 6.77 -23.85
CA ALA A 313 -2.11 5.56 -24.41
C ALA A 313 -1.10 4.40 -24.50
N ARG A 314 0.19 4.71 -24.71
CA ARG A 314 1.26 3.69 -24.77
C ARG A 314 1.49 3.08 -23.41
N THR A 315 1.45 3.87 -22.36
CA THR A 315 1.60 3.39 -20.97
C THR A 315 0.44 2.49 -20.56
N LEU A 316 -0.79 2.89 -20.84
CA LEU A 316 -1.99 2.08 -20.54
C LEU A 316 -2.01 0.79 -21.36
N GLU A 317 -1.73 0.85 -22.67
CA GLU A 317 -1.68 -0.34 -23.53
C GLU A 317 -0.54 -1.28 -23.12
N ARG A 318 0.66 -0.77 -22.80
CA ARG A 318 1.76 -1.58 -22.25
C ARG A 318 1.33 -2.30 -20.97
N ARG A 319 0.62 -1.63 -20.07
CA ARG A 319 0.09 -2.24 -18.85
C ARG A 319 -0.93 -3.34 -19.14
N ALA A 320 -1.87 -3.10 -20.07
CA ALA A 320 -2.86 -4.09 -20.48
C ALA A 320 -2.18 -5.33 -21.11
N ARG A 321 -1.16 -5.14 -21.95
CA ARG A 321 -0.39 -6.25 -22.52
C ARG A 321 0.40 -7.04 -21.48
N ASN A 322 0.98 -6.37 -20.49
CA ASN A 322 1.66 -7.07 -19.39
C ASN A 322 0.69 -7.94 -18.58
N MET A 323 -0.56 -7.51 -18.42
CA MET A 323 -1.62 -8.33 -17.83
C MET A 323 -1.98 -9.53 -18.73
N GLU A 324 -2.08 -9.33 -20.04
CA GLU A 324 -2.31 -10.42 -21.02
C GLU A 324 -1.18 -11.45 -20.99
N VAL A 325 0.08 -11.00 -20.97
CA VAL A 325 1.25 -11.90 -20.87
C VAL A 325 1.20 -12.73 -19.57
N TRP A 326 0.85 -12.13 -18.45
CA TRP A 326 0.71 -12.88 -17.19
C TRP A 326 -0.41 -13.93 -17.31
N LEU A 327 -1.53 -13.60 -17.97
CA LEU A 327 -2.67 -14.50 -18.18
C LEU A 327 -2.35 -15.68 -19.11
N GLU A 328 -1.32 -15.62 -19.94
CA GLU A 328 -0.86 -16.75 -20.78
C GLU A 328 -0.24 -17.88 -19.93
N ASN A 329 0.41 -17.54 -18.82
CA ASN A 329 1.01 -18.49 -17.89
C ASN A 329 0.94 -17.93 -16.45
N PRO A 330 -0.23 -18.02 -15.80
CA PRO A 330 -0.39 -17.53 -14.44
C PRO A 330 0.54 -18.23 -13.48
N GLU A 331 1.31 -17.47 -12.74
CA GLU A 331 2.21 -17.96 -11.69
C GLU A 331 2.31 -16.91 -10.60
N LEU A 332 2.16 -17.35 -9.35
CA LEU A 332 2.29 -16.50 -8.17
C LEU A 332 3.45 -16.96 -7.30
N LEU A 333 4.13 -16.00 -6.70
CA LEU A 333 5.13 -16.27 -5.67
C LEU A 333 4.49 -16.89 -4.44
N LYS A 334 5.26 -17.72 -3.75
CA LYS A 334 4.87 -18.35 -2.48
C LYS A 334 6.02 -18.21 -1.49
N ALA A 335 5.69 -17.97 -0.22
CA ALA A 335 6.66 -18.06 0.85
C ALA A 335 7.27 -19.47 0.92
N ASP A 336 8.51 -19.56 1.32
CA ASP A 336 9.14 -20.84 1.62
C ASP A 336 8.56 -21.44 2.91
N ALA A 337 8.55 -22.75 3.02
CA ALA A 337 7.92 -23.44 4.14
C ALA A 337 8.59 -23.16 5.49
N ASP A 338 9.87 -22.82 5.48
CA ASP A 338 10.69 -22.50 6.65
C ASP A 338 11.02 -21.01 6.78
N ALA A 339 10.28 -20.14 6.08
CA ALA A 339 10.41 -18.70 6.18
C ALA A 339 10.16 -18.21 7.62
N GLU A 340 10.96 -17.25 8.07
CA GLU A 340 10.88 -16.69 9.41
C GLU A 340 10.12 -15.36 9.42
N TYR A 341 9.27 -15.18 10.45
CA TYR A 341 8.47 -13.99 10.68
C TYR A 341 8.74 -13.43 12.07
N ALA A 342 8.64 -12.12 12.23
CA ALA A 342 8.76 -11.45 13.55
C ALA A 342 7.66 -11.92 14.53
N ALA A 343 6.48 -12.28 14.01
CA ALA A 343 5.41 -12.95 14.72
C ALA A 343 4.49 -13.68 13.72
N VAL A 344 3.79 -14.70 14.23
CA VAL A 344 2.72 -15.39 13.50
C VAL A 344 1.46 -15.32 14.34
N ILE A 345 0.39 -14.77 13.78
CA ILE A 345 -0.92 -14.66 14.40
C ILE A 345 -1.86 -15.60 13.64
N GLU A 346 -2.25 -16.69 14.27
CA GLU A 346 -3.23 -17.61 13.71
C GLU A 346 -4.63 -17.26 14.19
N ILE A 347 -5.59 -17.19 13.25
CA ILE A 347 -6.99 -16.84 13.50
C ILE A 347 -7.85 -17.93 12.92
N ASP A 348 -8.58 -18.64 13.78
CA ASP A 348 -9.58 -19.62 13.34
C ASP A 348 -10.91 -18.88 13.07
N LEU A 349 -11.36 -18.89 11.83
CA LEU A 349 -12.61 -18.26 11.42
C LEU A 349 -13.84 -18.88 12.12
N ALA A 350 -13.74 -20.12 12.58
CA ALA A 350 -14.79 -20.76 13.34
C ALA A 350 -14.97 -20.18 14.76
N GLU A 351 -13.94 -19.51 15.29
CA GLU A 351 -14.01 -18.84 16.60
C GLU A 351 -14.61 -17.43 16.53
N ILE A 352 -14.78 -16.86 15.32
CA ILE A 352 -15.42 -15.56 15.12
C ILE A 352 -16.94 -15.80 14.97
N ASP A 353 -17.67 -15.76 16.09
CA ASP A 353 -19.09 -16.07 16.16
C ASP A 353 -19.98 -14.81 16.28
N GLN A 354 -19.38 -13.63 16.37
CA GLN A 354 -20.06 -12.35 16.44
C GLN A 354 -19.19 -11.24 15.82
N PRO A 355 -19.79 -10.07 15.49
CA PRO A 355 -19.04 -8.94 14.98
C PRO A 355 -17.96 -8.45 15.94
N ILE A 356 -16.81 -8.07 15.37
CA ILE A 356 -15.71 -7.42 16.07
C ILE A 356 -15.70 -5.95 15.67
N VAL A 357 -15.74 -5.05 16.64
CA VAL A 357 -15.77 -3.61 16.42
C VAL A 357 -14.55 -2.95 17.05
N CYS A 358 -14.14 -1.80 16.50
CA CYS A 358 -13.08 -0.98 17.09
C CYS A 358 -13.69 0.30 17.68
N ALA A 359 -13.08 0.82 18.74
CA ALA A 359 -13.50 2.10 19.30
C ALA A 359 -13.39 3.22 18.27
N PRO A 360 -14.29 4.21 18.24
CA PRO A 360 -14.34 5.23 17.18
C PRO A 360 -13.04 6.04 17.03
N ASN A 361 -12.27 6.18 18.10
CA ASN A 361 -11.05 7.00 18.13
C ASN A 361 -9.74 6.19 18.18
N ASP A 362 -9.83 4.88 18.22
CA ASP A 362 -8.66 4.00 18.29
C ASP A 362 -8.92 2.70 17.49
N PRO A 363 -8.39 2.57 16.27
CA PRO A 363 -8.57 1.39 15.45
C PRO A 363 -7.91 0.13 16.03
N ASP A 364 -7.06 0.29 17.06
CA ASP A 364 -6.45 -0.83 17.77
C ASP A 364 -7.28 -1.29 18.99
N ASP A 365 -8.28 -0.52 19.45
CA ASP A 365 -9.18 -0.93 20.55
C ASP A 365 -10.31 -1.81 20.01
N ALA A 366 -9.96 -3.04 19.62
CA ALA A 366 -10.87 -4.03 19.06
C ALA A 366 -11.57 -4.82 20.18
N ARG A 367 -12.89 -4.94 20.07
CA ARG A 367 -13.78 -5.59 21.05
C ARG A 367 -14.87 -6.39 20.37
N LEU A 368 -15.40 -7.39 21.05
CA LEU A 368 -16.59 -8.10 20.60
C LEU A 368 -17.83 -7.19 20.69
N LEU A 369 -18.77 -7.33 19.78
CA LEU A 369 -20.01 -6.55 19.78
C LEU A 369 -20.76 -6.70 21.11
N SER A 370 -20.77 -7.89 21.71
CA SER A 370 -21.41 -8.15 23.00
C SER A 370 -20.82 -7.35 24.16
N GLU A 371 -19.57 -6.90 24.08
CA GLU A 371 -18.90 -6.10 25.11
C GLU A 371 -19.30 -4.62 25.07
N VAL A 372 -19.76 -4.14 23.92
CA VAL A 372 -20.15 -2.73 23.70
C VAL A 372 -21.65 -2.55 23.41
N GLN A 373 -22.40 -3.65 23.42
CA GLN A 373 -23.84 -3.62 23.18
C GLN A 373 -24.56 -2.81 24.26
N GLY A 374 -25.28 -1.77 23.84
CA GLY A 374 -26.02 -0.88 24.73
C GLY A 374 -25.30 0.45 25.00
N ASP A 375 -24.07 0.62 24.48
CA ASP A 375 -23.41 1.92 24.48
C ASP A 375 -24.23 2.92 23.64
N GLN A 376 -24.30 4.16 24.11
CA GLN A 376 -25.02 5.21 23.40
C GLN A 376 -24.24 5.62 22.16
N VAL A 377 -24.94 5.72 21.03
CA VAL A 377 -24.41 6.21 19.75
C VAL A 377 -25.09 7.54 19.44
N ASP A 378 -24.34 8.63 19.41
CA ASP A 378 -24.87 9.97 19.16
C ASP A 378 -24.98 10.27 17.65
N GLU A 379 -24.01 9.81 16.86
CA GLU A 379 -23.99 9.96 15.40
C GLU A 379 -23.40 8.72 14.73
N VAL A 380 -23.86 8.44 13.50
CA VAL A 380 -23.33 7.39 12.63
C VAL A 380 -22.76 8.02 11.38
N PHE A 381 -21.57 7.58 10.97
CA PHE A 381 -20.93 7.99 9.73
C PHE A 381 -20.61 6.76 8.88
N ILE A 382 -21.10 6.76 7.62
CA ILE A 382 -20.77 5.74 6.63
C ILE A 382 -20.03 6.41 5.49
N GLY A 383 -18.74 6.13 5.37
CA GLY A 383 -17.89 6.67 4.31
C GLY A 383 -16.42 6.57 4.68
N SER A 384 -15.59 6.21 3.74
CA SER A 384 -14.12 6.19 3.84
C SER A 384 -13.52 5.84 2.48
N CYS A 385 -12.18 5.90 2.34
CA CYS A 385 -11.48 5.39 1.15
C CYS A 385 -11.75 3.90 0.88
N MET A 386 -12.19 3.14 1.90
CA MET A 386 -12.56 1.72 1.82
C MET A 386 -14.03 1.46 1.53
N THR A 387 -14.89 2.47 1.63
CA THR A 387 -16.32 2.28 1.47
C THR A 387 -16.68 2.27 -0.01
N ASN A 388 -16.94 1.09 -0.54
CA ASN A 388 -17.35 0.91 -1.94
C ASN A 388 -18.89 0.91 -2.09
N ILE A 389 -19.35 0.94 -3.33
CA ILE A 389 -20.80 0.97 -3.65
C ILE A 389 -21.57 -0.21 -3.04
N GLY A 390 -20.91 -1.36 -2.86
CA GLY A 390 -21.53 -2.54 -2.24
C GLY A 390 -21.92 -2.29 -0.79
N HIS A 391 -21.09 -1.59 -0.03
CA HIS A 391 -21.40 -1.22 1.37
C HIS A 391 -22.60 -0.27 1.45
N PHE A 392 -22.69 0.73 0.56
CA PHE A 392 -23.83 1.65 0.53
C PHE A 392 -25.13 0.92 0.13
N ARG A 393 -25.09 -0.02 -0.81
CA ARG A 393 -26.23 -0.84 -1.20
C ARG A 393 -26.69 -1.72 -0.04
N ALA A 394 -25.77 -2.42 0.63
CA ALA A 394 -26.09 -3.24 1.80
C ALA A 394 -26.70 -2.41 2.95
N ALA A 395 -26.14 -1.24 3.23
CA ALA A 395 -26.71 -0.32 4.23
C ALA A 395 -28.13 0.15 3.80
N GLY A 396 -28.33 0.45 2.51
CA GLY A 396 -29.64 0.84 1.98
C GLY A 396 -30.68 -0.27 2.12
N GLU A 397 -30.34 -1.51 1.80
CA GLU A 397 -31.22 -2.68 1.96
C GLU A 397 -31.61 -2.90 3.42
N LEU A 398 -30.64 -2.76 4.36
CA LEU A 398 -30.93 -2.87 5.80
C LEU A 398 -31.87 -1.76 6.29
N LEU A 399 -31.66 -0.51 5.85
CA LEU A 399 -32.51 0.62 6.21
C LEU A 399 -33.93 0.48 5.63
N GLU A 400 -34.04 0.01 4.39
CA GLU A 400 -35.34 -0.27 3.76
C GLU A 400 -36.09 -1.39 4.46
N ALA A 401 -35.40 -2.48 4.81
CA ALA A 401 -35.97 -3.59 5.57
C ALA A 401 -36.40 -3.17 6.99
N HIS A 402 -35.71 -2.22 7.61
CA HIS A 402 -36.12 -1.66 8.89
C HIS A 402 -37.42 -0.89 8.81
N GLY A 403 -37.71 -0.24 7.71
CA GLY A 403 -39.02 0.36 7.36
C GLY A 403 -39.44 1.54 8.26
N ALA A 404 -38.56 2.09 9.08
CA ALA A 404 -38.81 3.22 9.97
C ALA A 404 -37.63 4.20 9.95
N PRO A 405 -37.85 5.49 10.24
CA PRO A 405 -36.75 6.43 10.41
C PRO A 405 -35.81 6.00 11.53
N VAL A 406 -34.51 6.09 11.27
CA VAL A 406 -33.50 5.88 12.32
C VAL A 406 -33.51 7.06 13.29
N SER A 407 -33.39 6.78 14.59
CA SER A 407 -33.42 7.81 15.63
C SER A 407 -32.11 8.57 15.76
N THR A 408 -31.02 7.97 15.32
CA THR A 408 -29.68 8.53 15.41
C THR A 408 -29.32 9.26 14.13
N ARG A 409 -28.67 10.43 14.23
CA ARG A 409 -28.18 11.17 13.06
C ARG A 409 -27.21 10.30 12.27
N MET A 410 -27.42 10.21 10.96
CA MET A 410 -26.57 9.45 10.07
C MET A 410 -26.01 10.34 8.94
N TRP A 411 -24.71 10.21 8.72
CA TRP A 411 -23.99 10.83 7.61
C TRP A 411 -23.59 9.75 6.62
N ILE A 412 -23.85 9.99 5.35
CA ILE A 412 -23.44 9.08 4.26
C ILE A 412 -22.62 9.89 3.29
N CYS A 413 -21.34 9.52 3.14
CA CYS A 413 -20.37 10.18 2.25
C CYS A 413 -19.84 9.13 1.26
N PRO A 414 -20.44 9.05 0.05
CA PRO A 414 -20.00 8.12 -1.00
C PRO A 414 -18.63 8.52 -1.58
#